data_20bd8bacfe650f39faa0f33d01ab575f
#
_entry.id   20bd8bacfe650f39faa0f33d01ab575f
#
_cell.length_a   1.000
_cell.length_b   1.000
_cell.length_c   1.000
_cell.angle_alpha   90.00
_cell.angle_beta   90.00
_cell.angle_gamma   90.00
#
_symmetry.space_group_name_H-M   'P 1'
#
loop_
_entity.id
_entity.type
_entity.pdbx_description
1 polymer ?
#
loop_
_entity_poly.entity_id
_entity_poly.type
_entity_poly.pdbx_seq_one_letter_code
_entity_poly.pdbx_strand_id
1 'polypeptide(L)'
;MDIKALTPHLSITPQVLVADFEAVAQMGFKAIICNRPDGEGPDQPSFKEMEQAALTLGMQMRYLPADAGKVSDEDGKTFGELLATLPGPVLAYCRTGMRSTTMWALSQAGVTPLPQILEASNKVGFDMKALVQRIANGGKTPSNQADASHDVVIVGGGAAGISVAASLLQRSPQLDIAIIDPADAHFYQPGWTMVGAGVFTPGETARTMASVIPTDVSWIKAAVAAFEPENNQVILEGCRVVKYKQLVVCPGLKLDWQGIEGLNETLGRNGVTSNYRFDLAPYTWELVQNLKGGKALFTQPPMPIKCAGAPQKAMYLSADHWTRQGVLNNIDIQFSNAGAVLFGVADYVPALMEYVKKYRIGLNFGETLVAVDGPAHKATFMKNLADGSKEKVVRDFDMIHV
;
A
#
# COMPACT_ATOMS: atom_id res chain seq x y z
N MET A 1 -13.23 27.20 -8.68
CA MET A 1 -13.58 26.22 -7.62
C MET A 1 -12.39 25.29 -7.35
N ASP A 2 -12.12 24.96 -6.09
CA ASP A 2 -11.06 23.99 -5.69
C ASP A 2 -11.71 22.61 -5.47
N ILE A 3 -12.01 21.91 -6.57
CA ILE A 3 -12.62 20.57 -6.54
C ILE A 3 -11.52 19.53 -6.48
N LYS A 4 -11.57 18.64 -5.47
CA LYS A 4 -10.60 17.59 -5.22
C LYS A 4 -11.27 16.22 -5.27
N ALA A 5 -10.78 15.36 -6.13
CA ALA A 5 -11.26 13.97 -6.20
C ALA A 5 -10.83 13.18 -4.96
N LEU A 6 -11.78 12.71 -4.19
CA LEU A 6 -11.57 11.86 -3.01
C LEU A 6 -11.60 10.38 -3.38
N THR A 7 -12.52 10.01 -4.26
CA THR A 7 -12.63 8.70 -4.91
C THR A 7 -13.03 8.90 -6.38
N PRO A 8 -13.01 7.87 -7.22
CA PRO A 8 -13.53 7.98 -8.59
C PRO A 8 -14.99 8.42 -8.68
N HIS A 9 -15.78 8.19 -7.62
CA HIS A 9 -17.21 8.48 -7.57
C HIS A 9 -17.55 9.75 -6.78
N LEU A 10 -16.66 10.26 -5.93
CA LEU A 10 -16.88 11.39 -5.04
C LEU A 10 -15.76 12.41 -5.14
N SER A 11 -16.13 13.65 -5.37
CA SER A 11 -15.25 14.82 -5.21
C SER A 11 -15.76 15.72 -4.09
N ILE A 12 -14.85 16.44 -3.48
CA ILE A 12 -15.16 17.44 -2.43
C ILE A 12 -14.70 18.83 -2.85
N THR A 13 -15.37 19.83 -2.31
CA THR A 13 -15.03 21.23 -2.57
C THR A 13 -15.39 22.11 -1.35
N PRO A 14 -14.78 23.30 -1.21
CA PRO A 14 -15.31 24.34 -0.35
C PRO A 14 -16.70 24.80 -0.80
N GLN A 15 -17.25 25.83 -0.15
CA GLN A 15 -18.53 26.43 -0.53
C GLN A 15 -18.62 26.71 -2.03
N VAL A 16 -19.72 26.28 -2.64
CA VAL A 16 -20.12 26.61 -4.01
C VAL A 16 -21.26 27.63 -4.00
N LEU A 17 -21.35 28.40 -5.07
CA LEU A 17 -22.43 29.39 -5.29
C LEU A 17 -23.32 28.93 -6.45
N VAL A 18 -24.51 29.50 -6.58
CA VAL A 18 -25.42 29.21 -7.70
C VAL A 18 -24.72 29.40 -9.05
N ALA A 19 -23.89 30.45 -9.17
CA ALA A 19 -23.13 30.75 -10.38
C ALA A 19 -22.11 29.68 -10.79
N ASP A 20 -21.72 28.78 -9.86
CA ASP A 20 -20.77 27.73 -10.15
C ASP A 20 -21.42 26.47 -10.77
N PHE A 21 -22.73 26.34 -10.69
CA PHE A 21 -23.41 25.09 -11.01
C PHE A 21 -23.38 24.72 -12.51
N GLU A 22 -23.36 25.69 -13.41
CA GLU A 22 -23.16 25.41 -14.84
C GLU A 22 -21.80 24.74 -15.08
N ALA A 23 -20.74 25.22 -14.45
CA ALA A 23 -19.41 24.62 -14.55
C ALA A 23 -19.38 23.24 -13.90
N VAL A 24 -20.04 23.04 -12.76
CA VAL A 24 -20.17 21.72 -12.09
C VAL A 24 -20.89 20.71 -12.99
N ALA A 25 -21.97 21.10 -13.63
CA ALA A 25 -22.71 20.27 -14.58
C ALA A 25 -21.88 19.91 -15.82
N GLN A 26 -21.12 20.89 -16.36
CA GLN A 26 -20.21 20.68 -17.50
C GLN A 26 -19.04 19.73 -17.16
N MET A 27 -18.58 19.70 -15.90
CA MET A 27 -17.59 18.73 -15.41
C MET A 27 -18.17 17.31 -15.27
N GLY A 28 -19.47 17.12 -15.52
CA GLY A 28 -20.13 15.81 -15.57
C GLY A 28 -20.74 15.36 -14.26
N PHE A 29 -20.71 16.14 -13.19
CA PHE A 29 -21.36 15.80 -11.92
C PHE A 29 -22.86 15.58 -12.10
N LYS A 30 -23.43 14.57 -11.44
CA LYS A 30 -24.85 14.18 -11.52
C LYS A 30 -25.61 14.47 -10.24
N ALA A 31 -24.90 14.55 -9.12
CA ALA A 31 -25.50 14.85 -7.82
C ALA A 31 -24.58 15.72 -6.95
N ILE A 32 -25.19 16.43 -6.02
CA ILE A 32 -24.51 17.31 -5.06
C ILE A 32 -25.02 17.01 -3.66
N ILE A 33 -24.12 16.92 -2.67
CA ILE A 33 -24.44 16.82 -1.24
C ILE A 33 -23.99 18.11 -0.54
N CYS A 34 -24.92 18.81 0.08
CA CYS A 34 -24.65 19.98 0.93
C CYS A 34 -24.50 19.55 2.38
N ASN A 35 -23.30 19.69 2.94
CA ASN A 35 -23.02 19.42 4.34
C ASN A 35 -22.90 20.70 5.19
N ARG A 36 -23.20 21.84 4.62
CA ARG A 36 -23.17 23.12 5.32
C ARG A 36 -24.58 23.53 5.75
N PRO A 37 -24.81 23.79 7.06
CA PRO A 37 -26.12 24.31 7.54
C PRO A 37 -26.44 25.66 6.91
N ASP A 38 -27.72 25.91 6.66
CA ASP A 38 -28.19 27.25 6.26
C ASP A 38 -27.94 28.26 7.38
N GLY A 39 -27.61 29.50 6.99
CA GLY A 39 -27.38 30.59 7.93
C GLY A 39 -26.04 30.52 8.69
N GLU A 40 -25.09 29.66 8.31
CA GLU A 40 -23.76 29.60 8.94
C GLU A 40 -22.89 30.83 8.56
N GLY A 41 -23.21 31.53 7.51
CA GLY A 41 -22.50 32.75 7.06
C GLY A 41 -23.43 33.76 6.37
N PRO A 42 -23.09 35.05 6.42
CA PRO A 42 -23.96 36.11 5.90
C PRO A 42 -24.18 36.05 4.38
N ASP A 43 -23.19 35.59 3.61
CA ASP A 43 -23.23 35.54 2.16
C ASP A 43 -23.50 34.14 1.61
N GLN A 44 -24.06 33.26 2.43
CA GLN A 44 -24.34 31.88 2.06
C GLN A 44 -25.71 31.79 1.39
N PRO A 45 -25.82 31.27 0.14
CA PRO A 45 -27.11 30.89 -0.44
C PRO A 45 -27.81 29.83 0.40
N SER A 46 -29.12 29.90 0.52
CA SER A 46 -29.90 28.88 1.20
C SER A 46 -29.85 27.55 0.42
N PHE A 47 -30.01 26.43 1.10
CA PHE A 47 -30.09 25.13 0.46
C PHE A 47 -31.18 25.09 -0.61
N LYS A 48 -32.34 25.71 -0.34
CA LYS A 48 -33.45 25.75 -1.28
C LYS A 48 -33.11 26.47 -2.61
N GLU A 49 -32.38 27.58 -2.55
CA GLU A 49 -31.92 28.30 -3.75
C GLU A 49 -30.92 27.44 -4.55
N MET A 50 -30.00 26.78 -3.84
CA MET A 50 -29.01 25.88 -4.43
C MET A 50 -29.68 24.64 -5.06
N GLU A 51 -30.65 24.02 -4.39
CA GLU A 51 -31.40 22.88 -4.90
C GLU A 51 -32.15 23.21 -6.19
N GLN A 52 -32.83 24.38 -6.23
CA GLN A 52 -33.55 24.83 -7.41
C GLN A 52 -32.63 25.04 -8.60
N ALA A 53 -31.45 25.62 -8.36
CA ALA A 53 -30.45 25.81 -9.40
C ALA A 53 -29.86 24.49 -9.92
N ALA A 54 -29.59 23.55 -9.03
CA ALA A 54 -29.11 22.21 -9.41
C ALA A 54 -30.14 21.44 -10.27
N LEU A 55 -31.41 21.48 -9.87
CA LEU A 55 -32.50 20.81 -10.56
C LEU A 55 -32.70 21.35 -11.99
N THR A 56 -32.54 22.64 -12.22
CA THR A 56 -32.63 23.24 -13.56
C THR A 56 -31.56 22.74 -14.51
N LEU A 57 -30.45 22.28 -14.00
CA LEU A 57 -29.31 21.69 -14.73
C LEU A 57 -29.34 20.16 -14.75
N GLY A 58 -30.43 19.53 -14.27
CA GLY A 58 -30.60 18.09 -14.26
C GLY A 58 -29.77 17.34 -13.20
N MET A 59 -29.23 18.06 -12.21
CA MET A 59 -28.49 17.46 -11.09
C MET A 59 -29.40 17.23 -9.89
N GLN A 60 -29.19 16.10 -9.19
CA GLN A 60 -29.84 15.84 -7.91
C GLN A 60 -29.11 16.56 -6.78
N MET A 61 -29.83 17.11 -5.79
CA MET A 61 -29.22 17.71 -4.63
C MET A 61 -29.78 17.09 -3.33
N ARG A 62 -28.90 16.94 -2.33
CA ARG A 62 -29.28 16.40 -1.00
C ARG A 62 -28.73 17.28 0.10
N TYR A 63 -29.51 17.46 1.14
CA TYR A 63 -29.16 18.23 2.32
C TYR A 63 -28.84 17.33 3.49
N LEU A 64 -27.58 17.31 3.91
CA LEU A 64 -27.10 16.57 5.08
C LEU A 64 -26.19 17.51 5.89
N PRO A 65 -26.77 18.52 6.58
CA PRO A 65 -26.00 19.52 7.28
C PRO A 65 -25.44 19.00 8.59
N ALA A 66 -24.24 19.44 8.96
CA ALA A 66 -23.68 19.26 10.29
C ALA A 66 -22.94 20.51 10.73
N ASP A 67 -23.04 20.86 12.01
CA ASP A 67 -22.25 21.96 12.60
C ASP A 67 -20.75 21.68 12.52
N ALA A 68 -19.95 22.75 12.49
CA ALA A 68 -18.51 22.60 12.48
C ALA A 68 -18.01 21.88 13.75
N GLY A 69 -17.22 20.80 13.54
CA GLY A 69 -16.69 19.97 14.62
C GLY A 69 -17.68 19.01 15.27
N LYS A 70 -18.94 18.94 14.81
CA LYS A 70 -20.00 18.12 15.42
C LYS A 70 -20.58 17.04 14.49
N VAL A 71 -19.81 16.55 13.53
CA VAL A 71 -20.25 15.43 12.68
C VAL A 71 -20.49 14.20 13.54
N SER A 72 -21.75 13.74 13.58
CA SER A 72 -22.20 12.58 14.37
C SER A 72 -21.87 11.25 13.67
N ASP A 73 -22.06 10.15 14.40
CA ASP A 73 -21.91 8.80 13.82
C ASP A 73 -23.01 8.52 12.78
N GLU A 74 -24.22 9.04 13.02
CA GLU A 74 -25.37 8.92 12.11
C GLU A 74 -25.15 9.74 10.82
N ASP A 75 -24.51 10.91 10.90
CA ASP A 75 -24.17 11.69 9.70
C ASP A 75 -23.25 10.92 8.75
N GLY A 76 -22.25 10.22 9.33
CA GLY A 76 -21.35 9.36 8.55
C GLY A 76 -22.10 8.21 7.86
N LYS A 77 -22.98 7.54 8.58
CA LYS A 77 -23.82 6.44 8.05
C LYS A 77 -24.73 6.95 6.94
N THR A 78 -25.50 8.01 7.19
CA THR A 78 -26.42 8.62 6.20
C THR A 78 -25.68 9.10 4.96
N PHE A 79 -24.47 9.65 5.11
CA PHE A 79 -23.65 10.04 3.98
C PHE A 79 -23.29 8.85 3.08
N GLY A 80 -22.95 7.71 3.68
CA GLY A 80 -22.69 6.47 2.95
C GLY A 80 -23.92 5.97 2.18
N GLU A 81 -25.11 6.00 2.81
CA GLU A 81 -26.36 5.62 2.19
C GLU A 81 -26.72 6.54 1.00
N LEU A 82 -26.50 7.84 1.13
CA LEU A 82 -26.67 8.79 0.04
C LEU A 82 -25.73 8.52 -1.12
N LEU A 83 -24.44 8.27 -0.85
CA LEU A 83 -23.48 7.92 -1.91
C LEU A 83 -23.83 6.64 -2.66
N ALA A 84 -24.40 5.65 -1.98
CA ALA A 84 -24.82 4.38 -2.60
C ALA A 84 -26.02 4.54 -3.52
N THR A 85 -26.87 5.58 -3.33
CA THR A 85 -28.12 5.76 -4.05
C THR A 85 -28.09 6.88 -5.10
N LEU A 86 -27.20 7.84 -4.94
CA LEU A 86 -27.10 8.99 -5.86
C LEU A 86 -26.37 8.62 -7.16
N PRO A 87 -26.83 9.17 -8.30
CA PRO A 87 -26.11 8.99 -9.55
C PRO A 87 -24.75 9.70 -9.48
N GLY A 88 -23.70 9.04 -9.91
CA GLY A 88 -22.34 9.61 -9.90
C GLY A 88 -21.89 10.19 -11.24
N PRO A 89 -20.82 10.98 -11.24
CA PRO A 89 -20.04 11.38 -10.06
C PRO A 89 -20.78 12.39 -9.16
N VAL A 90 -20.50 12.30 -7.85
CA VAL A 90 -21.11 13.15 -6.80
C VAL A 90 -20.13 14.24 -6.35
N LEU A 91 -20.60 15.46 -6.16
CA LEU A 91 -19.85 16.56 -5.56
C LEU A 91 -20.39 16.81 -4.13
N ALA A 92 -19.57 16.69 -3.10
CA ALA A 92 -19.97 17.07 -1.75
C ALA A 92 -19.25 18.36 -1.31
N TYR A 93 -19.98 19.28 -0.66
CA TYR A 93 -19.41 20.52 -0.19
C TYR A 93 -19.85 20.90 1.22
N CYS A 94 -18.99 21.63 1.89
CA CYS A 94 -19.29 22.37 3.11
C CYS A 94 -18.53 23.71 3.07
N ARG A 95 -18.23 24.34 4.20
CA ARG A 95 -17.46 25.60 4.20
C ARG A 95 -16.05 25.43 3.60
N THR A 96 -15.32 24.33 3.92
CA THR A 96 -13.93 24.09 3.52
C THR A 96 -13.71 22.73 2.83
N GLY A 97 -14.69 21.82 2.85
CA GLY A 97 -14.57 20.43 2.44
C GLY A 97 -14.33 19.45 3.61
N MET A 98 -13.93 19.91 4.80
CA MET A 98 -13.59 19.07 5.96
C MET A 98 -14.75 18.19 6.42
N ARG A 99 -15.98 18.76 6.60
CA ARG A 99 -17.16 18.00 7.05
C ARG A 99 -17.54 16.90 6.07
N SER A 100 -17.53 17.21 4.78
CA SER A 100 -17.80 16.24 3.72
C SER A 100 -16.77 15.09 3.74
N THR A 101 -15.49 15.41 3.92
CA THR A 101 -14.43 14.39 4.05
C THR A 101 -14.57 13.58 5.34
N THR A 102 -14.95 14.22 6.46
CA THR A 102 -15.22 13.54 7.74
C THR A 102 -16.38 12.55 7.62
N MET A 103 -17.49 12.95 7.02
CA MET A 103 -18.66 12.07 6.82
C MET A 103 -18.29 10.90 5.91
N TRP A 104 -17.56 11.16 4.82
CA TRP A 104 -17.07 10.09 3.95
C TRP A 104 -16.15 9.14 4.71
N ALA A 105 -15.17 9.63 5.46
CA ALA A 105 -14.23 8.78 6.20
C ALA A 105 -14.96 7.85 7.19
N LEU A 106 -15.98 8.37 7.87
CA LEU A 106 -16.82 7.58 8.78
C LEU A 106 -17.69 6.56 8.01
N SER A 107 -18.21 6.93 6.85
CA SER A 107 -19.03 6.03 6.01
C SER A 107 -18.22 4.85 5.44
N GLN A 108 -16.91 5.00 5.31
CA GLN A 108 -16.01 3.95 4.82
C GLN A 108 -15.52 3.00 5.92
N ALA A 109 -15.84 3.30 7.18
CA ALA A 109 -15.43 2.49 8.31
C ALA A 109 -15.98 1.05 8.20
N GLY A 110 -15.09 0.07 8.30
CA GLY A 110 -15.44 -1.35 8.12
C GLY A 110 -15.61 -1.81 6.66
N VAL A 111 -15.57 -0.89 5.69
CA VAL A 111 -15.66 -1.19 4.24
C VAL A 111 -14.29 -1.04 3.58
N THR A 112 -13.62 0.07 3.85
CA THR A 112 -12.29 0.39 3.31
C THR A 112 -11.26 0.29 4.43
N PRO A 113 -10.08 -0.31 4.20
CA PRO A 113 -9.01 -0.34 5.20
C PRO A 113 -8.62 1.05 5.68
N LEU A 114 -8.48 1.22 7.01
CA LEU A 114 -8.17 2.51 7.63
C LEU A 114 -7.00 3.27 6.99
N PRO A 115 -5.85 2.62 6.66
CA PRO A 115 -4.75 3.33 6.01
C PRO A 115 -5.14 3.96 4.66
N GLN A 116 -6.02 3.32 3.90
CA GLN A 116 -6.50 3.84 2.61
C GLN A 116 -7.45 5.04 2.81
N ILE A 117 -8.29 5.01 3.84
CA ILE A 117 -9.15 6.15 4.21
C ILE A 117 -8.28 7.36 4.58
N LEU A 118 -7.27 7.16 5.42
CA LEU A 118 -6.35 8.22 5.83
C LEU A 118 -5.54 8.77 4.64
N GLU A 119 -5.04 7.90 3.77
CA GLU A 119 -4.30 8.29 2.57
C GLU A 119 -5.17 9.13 1.61
N ALA A 120 -6.39 8.69 1.33
CA ALA A 120 -7.32 9.41 0.47
C ALA A 120 -7.66 10.80 1.04
N SER A 121 -7.93 10.88 2.34
CA SER A 121 -8.20 12.16 3.02
C SER A 121 -6.99 13.10 2.99
N ASN A 122 -5.78 12.57 3.21
CA ASN A 122 -4.55 13.37 3.15
C ASN A 122 -4.26 13.91 1.73
N LYS A 123 -4.52 13.12 0.69
CA LYS A 123 -4.38 13.57 -0.73
C LYS A 123 -5.22 14.80 -1.04
N VAL A 124 -6.39 14.93 -0.43
CA VAL A 124 -7.26 16.12 -0.60
C VAL A 124 -6.99 17.21 0.44
N GLY A 125 -5.98 17.01 1.31
CA GLY A 125 -5.48 18.03 2.24
C GLY A 125 -6.14 18.04 3.62
N PHE A 126 -6.80 16.92 4.04
CA PHE A 126 -7.43 16.80 5.34
C PHE A 126 -6.83 15.68 6.18
N ASP A 127 -6.30 16.03 7.35
CA ASP A 127 -5.80 15.08 8.36
C ASP A 127 -6.96 14.53 9.20
N MET A 128 -7.17 13.21 9.14
CA MET A 128 -8.23 12.51 9.85
C MET A 128 -7.74 11.80 11.13
N LYS A 129 -6.55 12.14 11.65
CA LYS A 129 -6.01 11.51 12.87
C LYS A 129 -6.97 11.55 14.04
N ALA A 130 -7.69 12.64 14.24
CA ALA A 130 -8.68 12.77 15.30
C ALA A 130 -9.88 11.81 15.16
N LEU A 131 -10.09 11.20 14.00
CA LEU A 131 -11.19 10.28 13.74
C LEU A 131 -10.75 8.81 13.71
N VAL A 132 -9.46 8.52 13.86
CA VAL A 132 -8.92 7.16 13.75
C VAL A 132 -9.68 6.17 14.63
N GLN A 133 -9.94 6.54 15.89
CA GLN A 133 -10.70 5.68 16.82
C GLN A 133 -12.13 5.41 16.34
N ARG A 134 -12.82 6.43 15.86
CA ARG A 134 -14.20 6.27 15.33
C ARG A 134 -14.21 5.43 14.06
N ILE A 135 -13.28 5.66 13.13
CA ILE A 135 -13.16 4.89 11.88
C ILE A 135 -12.83 3.43 12.20
N ALA A 136 -11.88 3.18 13.10
CA ALA A 136 -11.50 1.83 13.53
C ALA A 136 -12.64 1.09 14.26
N ASN A 137 -13.56 1.84 14.91
CA ASN A 137 -14.76 1.32 15.56
C ASN A 137 -16.01 1.28 14.65
N GLY A 138 -15.81 1.07 13.35
CA GLY A 138 -16.92 0.96 12.41
C GLY A 138 -17.73 2.25 12.25
N GLY A 139 -17.09 3.42 12.39
CA GLY A 139 -17.72 4.74 12.27
C GLY A 139 -18.38 5.24 13.55
N LYS A 140 -18.30 4.49 14.66
CA LYS A 140 -18.95 4.81 15.93
C LYS A 140 -17.98 5.40 16.94
N THR A 141 -18.45 6.30 17.77
CA THR A 141 -17.70 6.85 18.91
C THR A 141 -17.38 5.75 19.92
N PRO A 142 -16.09 5.51 20.24
CA PRO A 142 -15.71 4.41 21.12
C PRO A 142 -15.99 4.66 22.59
N SER A 143 -16.11 3.58 23.37
CA SER A 143 -16.03 3.65 24.83
C SER A 143 -14.57 3.64 25.27
N ASN A 144 -14.16 4.56 26.13
CA ASN A 144 -12.77 4.75 26.59
C ASN A 144 -12.34 3.71 27.65
N GLN A 145 -12.38 2.41 27.36
CA GLN A 145 -11.81 1.39 28.24
C GLN A 145 -10.57 0.73 27.62
N ALA A 146 -9.48 0.69 28.39
CA ALA A 146 -8.31 -0.09 28.03
C ALA A 146 -8.62 -1.57 28.22
N ASP A 147 -8.54 -2.36 27.14
CA ASP A 147 -8.89 -3.78 27.14
C ASP A 147 -7.74 -4.68 27.63
N ALA A 148 -6.51 -4.21 27.53
CA ALA A 148 -5.32 -4.96 27.93
C ALA A 148 -4.14 -4.04 28.30
N SER A 149 -3.21 -4.57 29.10
CA SER A 149 -1.94 -3.88 29.44
C SER A 149 -0.85 -4.93 29.55
N HIS A 150 0.29 -4.69 28.90
CA HIS A 150 1.46 -5.58 28.88
C HIS A 150 2.76 -4.83 29.21
N ASP A 151 3.78 -5.55 29.66
CA ASP A 151 5.10 -4.93 29.85
C ASP A 151 5.70 -4.50 28.51
N VAL A 152 5.59 -5.38 27.50
CA VAL A 152 6.08 -5.12 26.16
C VAL A 152 4.98 -5.43 25.14
N VAL A 153 4.67 -4.46 24.30
CA VAL A 153 3.82 -4.66 23.13
C VAL A 153 4.68 -4.61 21.88
N ILE A 154 4.54 -5.63 21.03
CA ILE A 154 5.24 -5.76 19.75
C ILE A 154 4.20 -5.68 18.63
N VAL A 155 4.30 -4.68 17.77
CA VAL A 155 3.44 -4.52 16.59
C VAL A 155 4.10 -5.19 15.41
N GLY A 156 3.47 -6.27 14.91
CA GLY A 156 3.94 -7.10 13.81
C GLY A 156 4.52 -8.44 14.27
N GLY A 157 3.85 -9.54 13.86
CA GLY A 157 4.24 -10.93 14.09
C GLY A 157 5.13 -11.51 12.97
N GLY A 158 5.84 -10.66 12.24
CA GLY A 158 6.85 -11.07 11.28
C GLY A 158 8.13 -11.58 11.93
N ALA A 159 9.15 -11.90 11.12
CA ALA A 159 10.43 -12.42 11.62
C ALA A 159 11.07 -11.53 12.70
N ALA A 160 10.99 -10.20 12.55
CA ALA A 160 11.55 -9.25 13.51
C ALA A 160 10.83 -9.31 14.86
N GLY A 161 9.48 -9.20 14.85
CA GLY A 161 8.71 -9.19 16.09
C GLY A 161 8.81 -10.49 16.88
N ILE A 162 8.74 -11.64 16.21
CA ILE A 162 8.91 -12.96 16.83
C ILE A 162 10.33 -13.12 17.40
N SER A 163 11.37 -12.68 16.67
CA SER A 163 12.75 -12.76 17.13
C SER A 163 12.99 -11.89 18.37
N VAL A 164 12.39 -10.68 18.40
CA VAL A 164 12.45 -9.80 19.58
C VAL A 164 11.77 -10.46 20.77
N ALA A 165 10.55 -10.99 20.59
CA ALA A 165 9.83 -11.66 21.66
C ALA A 165 10.62 -12.84 22.22
N ALA A 166 11.12 -13.73 21.37
CA ALA A 166 11.93 -14.87 21.78
C ALA A 166 13.22 -14.45 22.52
N SER A 167 13.91 -13.40 22.03
CA SER A 167 15.12 -12.87 22.66
C SER A 167 14.85 -12.23 24.02
N LEU A 168 13.72 -11.55 24.17
CA LEU A 168 13.30 -10.95 25.43
C LEU A 168 12.97 -12.04 26.47
N LEU A 169 12.19 -13.06 26.12
CA LEU A 169 11.85 -14.17 26.99
C LEU A 169 13.08 -14.96 27.44
N GLN A 170 14.06 -15.16 26.55
CA GLN A 170 15.32 -15.82 26.90
C GLN A 170 16.09 -15.06 28.00
N ARG A 171 16.02 -13.73 28.02
CA ARG A 171 16.73 -12.88 28.99
C ARG A 171 15.90 -12.59 30.24
N SER A 172 14.59 -12.54 30.10
CA SER A 172 13.65 -12.20 31.16
C SER A 172 12.36 -13.01 30.98
N PRO A 173 12.34 -14.27 31.43
CA PRO A 173 11.20 -15.18 31.19
C PRO A 173 9.87 -14.74 31.80
N GLN A 174 9.90 -13.81 32.77
CA GLN A 174 8.72 -13.29 33.48
C GLN A 174 8.08 -12.08 32.79
N LEU A 175 8.64 -11.57 31.68
CA LEU A 175 8.05 -10.43 30.96
C LEU A 175 6.68 -10.79 30.36
N ASP A 176 5.70 -9.96 30.61
CA ASP A 176 4.40 -10.03 29.95
C ASP A 176 4.51 -9.36 28.57
N ILE A 177 4.57 -10.20 27.53
CA ILE A 177 4.76 -9.75 26.15
C ILE A 177 3.52 -10.06 25.32
N ALA A 178 3.03 -9.05 24.58
CA ALA A 178 2.02 -9.24 23.55
C ALA A 178 2.56 -8.93 22.16
N ILE A 179 2.22 -9.78 21.18
CA ILE A 179 2.40 -9.51 19.74
C ILE A 179 1.03 -9.18 19.15
N ILE A 180 0.93 -8.08 18.44
CA ILE A 180 -0.26 -7.66 17.71
C ILE A 180 -0.01 -7.88 16.22
N ASP A 181 -0.75 -8.82 15.61
CA ASP A 181 -0.69 -9.10 14.17
C ASP A 181 -2.00 -9.76 13.71
N PRO A 182 -2.64 -9.27 12.62
CA PRO A 182 -3.90 -9.81 12.12
C PRO A 182 -3.75 -11.11 11.31
N ALA A 183 -2.53 -11.46 10.87
CA ALA A 183 -2.31 -12.55 9.92
C ALA A 183 -2.38 -13.93 10.59
N ASP A 184 -3.03 -14.90 9.92
CA ASP A 184 -3.04 -16.30 10.33
C ASP A 184 -1.79 -17.07 9.92
N ALA A 185 -1.10 -16.56 8.90
CA ALA A 185 0.07 -17.21 8.32
C ALA A 185 1.32 -16.35 8.50
N HIS A 186 2.40 -16.99 8.86
CA HIS A 186 3.75 -16.45 8.85
C HIS A 186 4.51 -16.99 7.65
N PHE A 187 5.18 -16.08 6.92
CA PHE A 187 5.97 -16.45 5.75
C PHE A 187 7.46 -16.20 5.99
N TYR A 188 8.27 -17.21 5.71
CA TYR A 188 9.71 -17.08 5.65
C TYR A 188 10.10 -16.45 4.30
N GLN A 189 10.02 -15.13 4.20
CA GLN A 189 10.23 -14.38 2.98
C GLN A 189 11.57 -14.65 2.27
N PRO A 190 12.72 -14.83 2.96
CA PRO A 190 13.99 -15.17 2.28
C PRO A 190 13.90 -16.47 1.48
N GLY A 191 13.05 -17.39 1.87
CA GLY A 191 12.80 -18.65 1.17
C GLY A 191 12.10 -18.49 -0.19
N TRP A 192 11.42 -17.39 -0.43
CA TRP A 192 10.72 -17.16 -1.70
C TRP A 192 11.69 -17.08 -2.90
N THR A 193 12.91 -16.58 -2.68
CA THR A 193 13.96 -16.64 -3.71
C THR A 193 14.31 -18.08 -4.07
N MET A 194 14.29 -18.99 -3.08
CA MET A 194 14.54 -20.43 -3.29
C MET A 194 13.35 -21.12 -3.96
N VAL A 195 12.11 -20.64 -3.71
CA VAL A 195 10.91 -21.09 -4.44
C VAL A 195 11.02 -20.69 -5.91
N GLY A 196 11.37 -19.42 -6.19
CA GLY A 196 11.58 -18.92 -7.56
C GLY A 196 12.73 -19.57 -8.30
N ALA A 197 13.58 -20.34 -7.60
CA ALA A 197 14.67 -21.14 -8.15
C ALA A 197 14.36 -22.65 -8.20
N GLY A 198 13.15 -23.07 -7.75
CA GLY A 198 12.76 -24.47 -7.72
C GLY A 198 13.48 -25.33 -6.67
N VAL A 199 14.08 -24.71 -5.65
CA VAL A 199 14.80 -25.39 -4.56
C VAL A 199 13.86 -25.69 -3.39
N PHE A 200 12.95 -24.75 -3.08
CA PHE A 200 11.90 -24.91 -2.08
C PHE A 200 10.53 -24.98 -2.75
N THR A 201 9.61 -25.70 -2.12
CA THR A 201 8.20 -25.59 -2.40
C THR A 201 7.60 -24.38 -1.66
N PRO A 202 6.52 -23.76 -2.14
CA PRO A 202 5.86 -22.67 -1.41
C PRO A 202 5.49 -23.03 0.02
N GLY A 203 4.98 -24.27 0.24
CA GLY A 203 4.57 -24.77 1.56
C GLY A 203 5.70 -24.80 2.60
N GLU A 204 6.94 -25.01 2.18
CA GLU A 204 8.10 -24.99 3.09
C GLU A 204 8.39 -23.61 3.66
N THR A 205 7.91 -22.54 3.00
CA THR A 205 8.10 -21.15 3.42
C THR A 205 6.92 -20.58 4.21
N ALA A 206 5.85 -21.36 4.42
CA ALA A 206 4.65 -20.94 5.13
C ALA A 206 4.49 -21.74 6.45
N ARG A 207 4.06 -21.04 7.49
CA ARG A 207 3.72 -21.59 8.81
C ARG A 207 2.44 -20.93 9.30
N THR A 208 1.70 -21.58 10.20
CA THR A 208 0.65 -20.86 10.93
C THR A 208 1.29 -19.89 11.92
N MET A 209 0.71 -18.71 12.07
CA MET A 209 1.21 -17.70 13.02
C MET A 209 1.28 -18.29 14.44
N ALA A 210 0.26 -19.02 14.85
CA ALA A 210 0.22 -19.70 16.15
C ALA A 210 1.38 -20.66 16.40
N SER A 211 1.96 -21.26 15.36
CA SER A 211 3.07 -22.22 15.50
C SER A 211 4.46 -21.55 15.64
N VAL A 212 4.57 -20.26 15.39
CA VAL A 212 5.85 -19.53 15.41
C VAL A 212 5.93 -18.48 16.50
N ILE A 213 4.80 -18.01 17.02
CA ILE A 213 4.78 -17.15 18.21
C ILE A 213 5.20 -17.99 19.42
N PRO A 214 6.15 -17.52 20.27
CA PRO A 214 6.54 -18.23 21.48
C PRO A 214 5.34 -18.46 22.41
N THR A 215 5.29 -19.61 23.08
CA THR A 215 4.15 -20.05 23.92
C THR A 215 3.80 -19.07 25.04
N ASP A 216 4.80 -18.38 25.59
CA ASP A 216 4.63 -17.43 26.69
C ASP A 216 4.35 -15.98 26.21
N VAL A 217 3.97 -15.83 24.94
CA VAL A 217 3.61 -14.53 24.33
C VAL A 217 2.13 -14.50 24.01
N SER A 218 1.45 -13.46 24.45
CA SER A 218 0.06 -13.20 24.09
C SER A 218 -0.04 -12.76 22.63
N TRP A 219 -0.76 -13.52 21.80
CA TRP A 219 -1.06 -13.09 20.44
C TRP A 219 -2.41 -12.40 20.36
N ILE A 220 -2.38 -11.11 20.07
CA ILE A 220 -3.57 -10.29 19.81
C ILE A 220 -3.78 -10.26 18.30
N LYS A 221 -4.75 -11.04 17.82
CA LYS A 221 -5.10 -11.14 16.40
C LYS A 221 -5.92 -9.94 15.95
N ALA A 222 -5.25 -8.83 15.70
CA ALA A 222 -5.85 -7.57 15.27
C ALA A 222 -4.81 -6.71 14.54
N ALA A 223 -5.28 -5.74 13.76
CA ALA A 223 -4.43 -4.71 13.19
C ALA A 223 -4.38 -3.49 14.11
N VAL A 224 -3.22 -2.83 14.17
CA VAL A 224 -3.06 -1.54 14.85
C VAL A 224 -3.57 -0.44 13.92
N ALA A 225 -4.51 0.35 14.43
CA ALA A 225 -5.10 1.50 13.73
C ALA A 225 -4.35 2.80 14.02
N ALA A 226 -3.88 3.00 15.27
CA ALA A 226 -3.15 4.19 15.68
C ALA A 226 -2.16 3.93 16.81
N PHE A 227 -1.19 4.81 16.91
CA PHE A 227 -0.23 4.88 18.01
C PHE A 227 -0.47 6.16 18.82
N GLU A 228 -0.58 6.03 20.13
CA GLU A 228 -0.68 7.14 21.08
C GLU A 228 0.46 7.04 22.11
N PRO A 229 1.70 7.38 21.72
CA PRO A 229 2.88 7.20 22.57
C PRO A 229 2.84 8.08 23.84
N GLU A 230 2.15 9.22 23.81
CA GLU A 230 1.95 10.10 24.95
C GLU A 230 1.14 9.43 26.09
N ASN A 231 0.30 8.46 25.71
CA ASN A 231 -0.54 7.69 26.63
C ASN A 231 0.00 6.27 26.87
N ASN A 232 1.16 5.91 26.30
CA ASN A 232 1.74 4.57 26.29
C ASN A 232 0.71 3.51 25.85
N GLN A 233 0.04 3.76 24.71
CA GLN A 233 -0.97 2.86 24.18
C GLN A 233 -1.00 2.78 22.67
N VAL A 234 -1.52 1.67 22.16
CA VAL A 234 -1.90 1.48 20.76
C VAL A 234 -3.41 1.24 20.69
N ILE A 235 -4.00 1.70 19.58
CA ILE A 235 -5.42 1.52 19.30
C ILE A 235 -5.52 0.51 18.18
N LEU A 236 -6.30 -0.53 18.37
CA LEU A 236 -6.56 -1.57 17.38
C LEU A 236 -7.75 -1.19 16.49
N GLU A 237 -7.86 -1.80 15.33
CA GLU A 237 -9.10 -1.81 14.57
C GLU A 237 -10.21 -2.40 15.45
N GLY A 238 -11.39 -1.75 15.49
CA GLY A 238 -12.45 -2.07 16.46
C GLY A 238 -12.34 -1.36 17.82
N CYS A 239 -11.39 -0.41 17.94
CA CYS A 239 -11.20 0.50 19.09
C CYS A 239 -10.75 -0.14 20.40
N ARG A 240 -10.29 -1.37 20.42
CA ARG A 240 -9.60 -1.91 21.58
C ARG A 240 -8.34 -1.11 21.84
N VAL A 241 -8.10 -0.77 23.11
CA VAL A 241 -6.89 -0.08 23.55
C VAL A 241 -5.96 -1.07 24.24
N VAL A 242 -4.72 -1.11 23.82
CA VAL A 242 -3.66 -1.93 24.45
C VAL A 242 -2.59 -0.99 25.01
N LYS A 243 -2.43 -1.01 26.32
CA LYS A 243 -1.39 -0.25 27.03
C LYS A 243 -0.10 -1.03 27.14
N TYR A 244 1.02 -0.31 27.22
CA TYR A 244 2.34 -0.90 27.32
C TYR A 244 3.27 -0.07 28.23
N LYS A 245 4.32 -0.71 28.77
CA LYS A 245 5.46 -0.02 29.35
C LYS A 245 6.53 0.26 28.27
N GLN A 246 6.66 -0.66 27.32
CA GLN A 246 7.57 -0.52 26.18
C GLN A 246 6.88 -0.99 24.88
N LEU A 247 7.17 -0.29 23.79
CA LEU A 247 6.64 -0.57 22.47
C LEU A 247 7.76 -0.91 21.49
N VAL A 248 7.56 -2.01 20.74
CA VAL A 248 8.41 -2.39 19.61
C VAL A 248 7.57 -2.38 18.33
N VAL A 249 8.04 -1.67 17.30
CA VAL A 249 7.27 -1.49 16.06
C VAL A 249 7.97 -2.20 14.91
N CYS A 250 7.40 -3.31 14.46
CA CYS A 250 7.94 -4.21 13.43
C CYS A 250 6.90 -4.57 12.34
N PRO A 251 6.16 -3.62 11.76
CA PRO A 251 5.03 -3.92 10.85
C PRO A 251 5.47 -4.44 9.47
N GLY A 252 6.77 -4.43 9.18
CA GLY A 252 7.30 -4.79 7.87
C GLY A 252 7.16 -3.67 6.85
N LEU A 253 7.10 -4.05 5.56
CA LEU A 253 7.07 -3.12 4.44
C LEU A 253 5.81 -3.34 3.59
N LYS A 254 5.27 -2.27 3.05
CA LYS A 254 4.29 -2.29 1.97
C LYS A 254 5.03 -2.11 0.64
N LEU A 255 4.79 -3.01 -0.30
CA LEU A 255 5.36 -2.93 -1.64
C LEU A 255 4.51 -2.01 -2.52
N ASP A 256 5.16 -1.04 -3.16
CA ASP A 256 4.49 -0.06 -4.01
C ASP A 256 4.48 -0.51 -5.49
N TRP A 257 3.63 -1.50 -5.78
CA TRP A 257 3.45 -1.99 -7.14
C TRP A 257 2.84 -0.95 -8.08
N GLN A 258 2.08 0.02 -7.53
CA GLN A 258 1.42 1.07 -8.29
C GLN A 258 2.38 2.21 -8.66
N GLY A 259 3.53 2.30 -8.01
CA GLY A 259 4.57 3.28 -8.31
C GLY A 259 5.26 3.08 -9.67
N ILE A 260 5.01 1.94 -10.33
CA ILE A 260 5.50 1.63 -11.68
C ILE A 260 4.28 1.47 -12.60
N GLU A 261 4.18 2.31 -13.63
CA GLU A 261 3.06 2.32 -14.57
C GLU A 261 2.87 0.94 -15.23
N GLY A 262 1.63 0.42 -15.23
CA GLY A 262 1.24 -0.86 -15.83
C GLY A 262 1.74 -2.11 -15.09
N LEU A 263 2.57 -1.98 -14.05
CA LEU A 263 3.10 -3.15 -13.34
C LEU A 263 2.01 -3.92 -12.60
N ASN A 264 1.14 -3.22 -11.88
CA ASN A 264 0.11 -3.88 -11.06
C ASN A 264 -0.87 -4.70 -11.90
N GLU A 265 -1.15 -4.25 -13.12
CA GLU A 265 -2.08 -4.87 -14.05
C GLU A 265 -1.50 -6.13 -14.71
N THR A 266 -0.19 -6.28 -14.76
CA THR A 266 0.49 -7.38 -15.46
C THR A 266 1.26 -8.32 -14.54
N LEU A 267 1.46 -7.96 -13.28
CA LEU A 267 2.21 -8.76 -12.32
C LEU A 267 1.56 -10.14 -12.09
N GLY A 268 2.33 -11.21 -12.30
CA GLY A 268 1.84 -12.60 -12.25
C GLY A 268 1.34 -13.15 -13.59
N ARG A 269 1.52 -12.41 -14.70
CA ARG A 269 1.18 -12.82 -16.07
C ARG A 269 2.10 -12.12 -17.09
N ASN A 270 2.01 -12.50 -18.36
CA ASN A 270 2.77 -11.89 -19.45
C ASN A 270 4.30 -11.86 -19.22
N GLY A 271 4.86 -12.87 -18.55
CA GLY A 271 6.29 -12.92 -18.25
C GLY A 271 6.74 -12.01 -17.10
N VAL A 272 5.83 -11.30 -16.40
CA VAL A 272 6.16 -10.35 -15.34
C VAL A 272 5.99 -10.98 -13.97
N THR A 273 7.06 -11.06 -13.19
CA THR A 273 7.10 -11.76 -11.90
C THR A 273 7.92 -11.05 -10.84
N SER A 274 7.84 -11.53 -9.59
CA SER A 274 8.65 -11.07 -8.47
C SER A 274 8.75 -12.13 -7.37
N ASN A 275 9.93 -12.25 -6.75
CA ASN A 275 10.11 -13.05 -5.55
C ASN A 275 9.82 -12.28 -4.25
N TYR A 276 9.26 -11.06 -4.34
CA TYR A 276 8.84 -10.30 -3.17
C TYR A 276 7.39 -10.58 -2.73
N ARG A 277 6.70 -11.51 -3.43
CA ARG A 277 5.36 -12.00 -3.06
C ARG A 277 5.35 -13.53 -3.05
N PHE A 278 4.68 -14.10 -2.04
CA PHE A 278 4.54 -15.55 -1.86
C PHE A 278 3.88 -16.23 -3.06
N ASP A 279 2.82 -15.65 -3.58
CA ASP A 279 2.02 -16.18 -4.69
C ASP A 279 2.70 -16.04 -6.07
N LEU A 280 3.70 -15.15 -6.19
CA LEU A 280 4.43 -14.92 -7.44
C LEU A 280 5.72 -15.74 -7.56
N ALA A 281 6.32 -16.14 -6.45
CA ALA A 281 7.56 -16.92 -6.48
C ALA A 281 7.42 -18.25 -7.27
N PRO A 282 6.30 -19.00 -7.20
CA PRO A 282 6.08 -20.15 -8.07
C PRO A 282 6.04 -19.80 -9.55
N TYR A 283 5.42 -18.66 -9.91
CA TYR A 283 5.40 -18.19 -11.29
C TYR A 283 6.79 -17.79 -11.80
N THR A 284 7.66 -17.24 -10.92
CA THR A 284 9.06 -17.03 -11.28
C THR A 284 9.71 -18.34 -11.72
N TRP A 285 9.52 -19.42 -10.94
CA TRP A 285 10.08 -20.72 -11.27
C TRP A 285 9.51 -21.29 -12.58
N GLU A 286 8.22 -21.13 -12.81
CA GLU A 286 7.56 -21.54 -14.07
C GLU A 286 8.20 -20.84 -15.28
N LEU A 287 8.40 -19.52 -15.21
CA LEU A 287 9.05 -18.74 -16.26
C LEU A 287 10.48 -19.21 -16.49
N VAL A 288 11.27 -19.42 -15.42
CA VAL A 288 12.65 -19.89 -15.52
C VAL A 288 12.73 -21.27 -16.17
N GLN A 289 11.82 -22.19 -15.83
CA GLN A 289 11.78 -23.53 -16.43
C GLN A 289 11.43 -23.50 -17.93
N ASN A 290 10.53 -22.61 -18.31
CA ASN A 290 9.98 -22.57 -19.67
C ASN A 290 10.84 -21.77 -20.64
N LEU A 291 11.65 -20.82 -20.15
CA LEU A 291 12.50 -20.00 -21.01
C LEU A 291 13.67 -20.81 -21.56
N LYS A 292 13.71 -21.03 -22.87
CA LYS A 292 14.78 -21.76 -23.58
C LYS A 292 15.64 -20.86 -24.48
N GLY A 293 15.23 -19.62 -24.63
CA GLY A 293 15.89 -18.56 -25.38
C GLY A 293 15.14 -17.26 -25.26
N GLY A 294 15.74 -16.14 -25.62
CA GLY A 294 15.12 -14.82 -25.55
C GLY A 294 15.76 -13.93 -24.48
N LYS A 295 14.99 -12.98 -23.95
CA LYS A 295 15.47 -11.90 -23.07
C LYS A 295 14.92 -12.05 -21.66
N ALA A 296 15.81 -12.20 -20.68
CA ALA A 296 15.50 -12.26 -19.26
C ALA A 296 15.98 -10.98 -18.56
N LEU A 297 15.06 -10.14 -18.11
CA LEU A 297 15.36 -8.92 -17.39
C LEU A 297 15.23 -9.16 -15.88
N PHE A 298 16.19 -8.67 -15.11
CA PHE A 298 16.15 -8.58 -13.66
C PHE A 298 16.34 -7.13 -13.24
N THR A 299 15.56 -6.66 -12.28
CA THR A 299 15.59 -5.25 -11.88
C THR A 299 15.88 -5.08 -10.41
N GLN A 300 16.55 -3.99 -10.05
CA GLN A 300 16.73 -3.56 -8.68
C GLN A 300 16.25 -2.11 -8.55
N PRO A 301 15.23 -1.84 -7.71
CA PRO A 301 14.69 -0.51 -7.52
C PRO A 301 15.67 0.41 -6.79
N PRO A 302 15.39 1.74 -6.74
CA PRO A 302 16.16 2.67 -5.91
C PRO A 302 16.00 2.37 -4.42
N MET A 303 16.93 2.89 -3.62
CA MET A 303 16.80 2.83 -2.16
C MET A 303 15.66 3.73 -1.66
N PRO A 304 14.97 3.34 -0.57
CA PRO A 304 15.19 2.14 0.25
C PRO A 304 14.62 0.86 -0.37
N ILE A 305 15.35 -0.25 -0.26
CA ILE A 305 14.93 -1.56 -0.74
C ILE A 305 14.98 -2.59 0.40
N LYS A 306 14.02 -3.49 0.44
CA LYS A 306 14.08 -4.68 1.30
C LYS A 306 14.94 -5.73 0.60
N CYS A 307 16.11 -6.07 1.20
CA CYS A 307 17.02 -7.10 0.70
C CYS A 307 17.60 -6.83 -0.71
N ALA A 308 18.53 -5.88 -0.83
CA ALA A 308 19.22 -5.54 -2.08
C ALA A 308 19.93 -6.73 -2.78
N GLY A 309 20.14 -7.85 -2.09
CA GLY A 309 20.67 -9.08 -2.70
C GLY A 309 19.62 -9.99 -3.33
N ALA A 310 18.32 -9.79 -3.08
CA ALA A 310 17.28 -10.70 -3.57
C ALA A 310 17.15 -10.72 -5.11
N PRO A 311 17.14 -9.58 -5.82
CA PRO A 311 17.12 -9.58 -7.29
C PRO A 311 18.31 -10.30 -7.90
N GLN A 312 19.50 -10.10 -7.33
CA GLN A 312 20.71 -10.77 -7.80
C GLN A 312 20.65 -12.28 -7.56
N LYS A 313 20.15 -12.73 -6.41
CA LYS A 313 19.95 -14.17 -6.15
C LYS A 313 18.99 -14.80 -7.15
N ALA A 314 17.87 -14.14 -7.46
CA ALA A 314 16.95 -14.60 -8.49
C ALA A 314 17.65 -14.77 -9.84
N MET A 315 18.44 -13.77 -10.24
CA MET A 315 19.19 -13.76 -11.48
C MET A 315 20.23 -14.89 -11.54
N TYR A 316 21.08 -15.01 -10.52
CA TYR A 316 22.14 -16.04 -10.53
C TYR A 316 21.58 -17.46 -10.47
N LEU A 317 20.54 -17.71 -9.68
CA LEU A 317 19.91 -19.03 -9.59
C LEU A 317 19.21 -19.40 -10.91
N SER A 318 18.57 -18.46 -11.58
CA SER A 318 17.99 -18.66 -12.92
C SER A 318 19.09 -18.99 -13.94
N ALA A 319 20.17 -18.21 -13.96
CA ALA A 319 21.31 -18.43 -14.87
C ALA A 319 22.00 -19.79 -14.64
N ASP A 320 22.13 -20.24 -13.37
CA ASP A 320 22.64 -21.57 -13.05
C ASP A 320 21.72 -22.67 -13.57
N HIS A 321 20.40 -22.52 -13.40
CA HIS A 321 19.44 -23.47 -13.98
C HIS A 321 19.58 -23.56 -15.49
N TRP A 322 19.63 -22.44 -16.21
CA TRP A 322 19.80 -22.40 -17.67
C TRP A 322 21.15 -22.98 -18.13
N THR A 323 22.19 -22.82 -17.31
CA THR A 323 23.49 -23.47 -17.55
C THR A 323 23.36 -24.98 -17.47
N ARG A 324 22.74 -25.50 -16.42
CA ARG A 324 22.51 -26.94 -16.24
C ARG A 324 21.62 -27.56 -17.31
N GLN A 325 20.68 -26.76 -17.85
CA GLN A 325 19.82 -27.18 -18.96
C GLN A 325 20.50 -27.02 -20.35
N GLY A 326 21.68 -26.42 -20.43
CA GLY A 326 22.41 -26.21 -21.69
C GLY A 326 21.83 -25.11 -22.58
N VAL A 327 20.90 -24.28 -22.05
CA VAL A 327 20.20 -23.25 -22.83
C VAL A 327 20.69 -21.82 -22.57
N LEU A 328 21.60 -21.62 -21.63
CA LEU A 328 22.11 -20.29 -21.26
C LEU A 328 22.58 -19.46 -22.46
N ASN A 329 23.17 -20.10 -23.44
CA ASN A 329 23.72 -19.42 -24.64
C ASN A 329 22.64 -18.77 -25.53
N ASN A 330 21.36 -19.18 -25.36
CA ASN A 330 20.25 -18.67 -26.13
C ASN A 330 19.50 -17.56 -25.39
N ILE A 331 19.92 -17.25 -24.15
CA ILE A 331 19.23 -16.30 -23.28
C ILE A 331 20.11 -15.07 -23.05
N ASP A 332 19.59 -13.89 -23.39
CA ASP A 332 20.21 -12.59 -23.07
C ASP A 332 19.73 -12.17 -21.67
N ILE A 333 20.65 -12.25 -20.70
CA ILE A 333 20.36 -11.89 -19.30
C ILE A 333 20.82 -10.46 -19.05
N GLN A 334 19.91 -9.58 -18.63
CA GLN A 334 20.18 -8.19 -18.32
C GLN A 334 19.78 -7.87 -16.87
N PHE A 335 20.64 -7.17 -16.15
CA PHE A 335 20.39 -6.67 -14.82
C PHE A 335 20.38 -5.14 -14.83
N SER A 336 19.21 -4.54 -14.67
CA SER A 336 19.04 -3.08 -14.56
C SER A 336 18.93 -2.68 -13.09
N ASN A 337 19.90 -1.91 -12.62
CA ASN A 337 20.02 -1.46 -11.24
C ASN A 337 19.92 0.07 -11.19
N ALA A 338 19.00 0.58 -10.39
CA ALA A 338 18.84 2.02 -10.15
C ALA A 338 20.08 2.66 -9.48
N GLY A 339 20.87 1.87 -8.74
CA GLY A 339 22.13 2.28 -8.16
C GLY A 339 23.29 2.29 -9.14
N ALA A 340 24.42 2.86 -8.71
CA ALA A 340 25.63 3.00 -9.51
C ALA A 340 26.62 1.81 -9.39
N VAL A 341 26.37 0.88 -8.47
CA VAL A 341 27.27 -0.24 -8.17
C VAL A 341 26.50 -1.55 -8.07
N LEU A 342 27.17 -2.67 -8.34
CA LEU A 342 26.53 -3.99 -8.29
C LEU A 342 26.04 -4.34 -6.88
N PHE A 343 26.82 -4.01 -5.84
CA PHE A 343 26.47 -4.27 -4.45
C PHE A 343 27.10 -3.22 -3.51
N GLY A 344 26.40 -2.88 -2.42
CA GLY A 344 26.82 -1.81 -1.50
C GLY A 344 28.04 -2.13 -0.66
N VAL A 345 28.44 -3.41 -0.51
CA VAL A 345 29.65 -3.84 0.16
C VAL A 345 30.69 -4.18 -0.88
N ALA A 346 31.67 -3.30 -1.04
CA ALA A 346 32.69 -3.35 -2.11
C ALA A 346 33.48 -4.67 -2.11
N ASP A 347 33.78 -5.21 -0.94
CA ASP A 347 34.58 -6.44 -0.78
C ASP A 347 33.94 -7.67 -1.43
N TYR A 348 32.62 -7.70 -1.60
CA TYR A 348 31.91 -8.80 -2.25
C TYR A 348 31.80 -8.65 -3.77
N VAL A 349 32.01 -7.44 -4.30
CA VAL A 349 31.82 -7.15 -5.74
C VAL A 349 32.74 -8.00 -6.64
N PRO A 350 34.04 -8.23 -6.32
CA PRO A 350 34.90 -9.08 -7.14
C PRO A 350 34.34 -10.49 -7.34
N ALA A 351 33.91 -11.14 -6.26
CA ALA A 351 33.33 -12.48 -6.31
C ALA A 351 32.00 -12.51 -7.10
N LEU A 352 31.14 -11.49 -6.93
CA LEU A 352 29.90 -11.37 -7.69
C LEU A 352 30.17 -11.16 -9.19
N MET A 353 31.20 -10.40 -9.55
CA MET A 353 31.61 -10.18 -10.95
C MET A 353 32.12 -11.45 -11.63
N GLU A 354 32.66 -12.42 -10.90
CA GLU A 354 32.99 -13.74 -11.47
C GLU A 354 31.73 -14.45 -11.98
N TYR A 355 30.63 -14.41 -11.22
CA TYR A 355 29.34 -14.97 -11.65
C TYR A 355 28.71 -14.17 -12.78
N VAL A 356 28.80 -12.84 -12.77
CA VAL A 356 28.37 -11.98 -13.88
C VAL A 356 29.08 -12.41 -15.19
N LYS A 357 30.39 -12.61 -15.15
CA LYS A 357 31.18 -13.08 -16.31
C LYS A 357 30.81 -14.52 -16.69
N LYS A 358 30.75 -15.44 -15.70
CA LYS A 358 30.38 -16.85 -15.89
C LYS A 358 29.08 -17.00 -16.64
N TYR A 359 28.03 -16.23 -16.23
CA TYR A 359 26.73 -16.32 -16.83
C TYR A 359 26.47 -15.30 -17.94
N ARG A 360 27.48 -14.50 -18.29
CA ARG A 360 27.43 -13.48 -19.37
C ARG A 360 26.30 -12.48 -19.17
N ILE A 361 26.13 -12.02 -17.95
CA ILE A 361 25.09 -11.07 -17.58
C ILE A 361 25.46 -9.66 -18.02
N GLY A 362 24.59 -8.98 -18.74
CA GLY A 362 24.69 -7.54 -19.02
C GLY A 362 24.29 -6.71 -17.80
N LEU A 363 25.15 -5.77 -17.40
CA LEU A 363 24.88 -4.86 -16.27
C LEU A 363 24.52 -3.48 -16.77
N ASN A 364 23.41 -2.93 -16.28
CA ASN A 364 22.92 -1.59 -16.59
C ASN A 364 22.73 -0.83 -15.28
N PHE A 365 23.60 0.15 -15.00
CA PHE A 365 23.55 0.96 -13.79
C PHE A 365 22.88 2.31 -14.04
N GLY A 366 22.30 2.88 -12.98
CA GLY A 366 21.58 4.14 -13.03
C GLY A 366 20.24 4.05 -13.76
N GLU A 367 19.71 2.84 -13.96
CA GLU A 367 18.44 2.58 -14.66
C GLU A 367 17.35 2.20 -13.67
N THR A 368 16.33 3.04 -13.56
CA THR A 368 15.13 2.82 -12.72
C THR A 368 13.97 2.37 -13.60
N LEU A 369 13.36 1.23 -13.30
CA LEU A 369 12.13 0.78 -13.95
C LEU A 369 11.00 1.74 -13.63
N VAL A 370 10.29 2.26 -14.64
CA VAL A 370 9.20 3.24 -14.48
C VAL A 370 7.88 2.79 -15.11
N ALA A 371 7.91 1.88 -16.06
CA ALA A 371 6.70 1.32 -16.66
C ALA A 371 6.91 -0.09 -17.19
N VAL A 372 5.85 -0.91 -17.18
CA VAL A 372 5.80 -2.26 -17.77
C VAL A 372 4.54 -2.40 -18.61
N ASP A 373 4.71 -2.67 -19.90
CA ASP A 373 3.65 -3.10 -20.80
C ASP A 373 3.76 -4.62 -20.98
N GLY A 374 3.04 -5.36 -20.15
CA GLY A 374 3.07 -6.83 -20.18
C GLY A 374 2.59 -7.42 -21.50
N PRO A 375 1.42 -7.02 -22.02
CA PRO A 375 0.94 -7.49 -23.34
C PRO A 375 1.92 -7.24 -24.49
N ALA A 376 2.63 -6.10 -24.48
CA ALA A 376 3.64 -5.79 -25.51
C ALA A 376 5.03 -6.34 -25.16
N HIS A 377 5.23 -6.96 -23.99
CA HIS A 377 6.52 -7.44 -23.50
C HIS A 377 7.61 -6.35 -23.49
N LYS A 378 7.25 -5.15 -23.01
CA LYS A 378 8.15 -3.99 -22.97
C LYS A 378 8.29 -3.43 -21.56
N ALA A 379 9.53 -3.20 -21.14
CA ALA A 379 9.88 -2.52 -19.90
C ALA A 379 10.54 -1.17 -20.21
N THR A 380 10.09 -0.12 -19.56
CA THR A 380 10.63 1.23 -19.72
C THR A 380 11.45 1.61 -18.49
N PHE A 381 12.67 2.03 -18.72
CA PHE A 381 13.59 2.50 -17.70
C PHE A 381 13.88 3.98 -17.88
N MET A 382 14.08 4.68 -16.77
CA MET A 382 14.65 6.02 -16.74
C MET A 382 16.12 5.90 -16.34
N LYS A 383 17.02 6.23 -17.28
CA LYS A 383 18.47 6.18 -17.09
C LYS A 383 19.00 7.56 -16.73
N ASN A 384 19.81 7.64 -15.67
CA ASN A 384 20.53 8.85 -15.34
C ASN A 384 21.82 8.93 -16.15
N LEU A 385 22.01 10.04 -16.86
CA LEU A 385 23.21 10.32 -17.65
C LEU A 385 24.25 11.10 -16.84
N ALA A 386 25.50 11.09 -17.32
CA ALA A 386 26.62 11.73 -16.62
C ALA A 386 26.49 13.27 -16.49
N ASP A 387 25.74 13.90 -17.38
CA ASP A 387 25.45 15.33 -17.38
C ASP A 387 24.27 15.71 -16.45
N GLY A 388 23.69 14.72 -15.72
CA GLY A 388 22.54 14.90 -14.85
C GLY A 388 21.17 14.84 -15.56
N SER A 389 21.16 14.75 -16.88
CA SER A 389 19.92 14.56 -17.65
C SER A 389 19.43 13.11 -17.51
N LYS A 390 18.19 12.87 -17.96
CA LYS A 390 17.57 11.54 -17.94
C LYS A 390 17.16 11.11 -19.33
N GLU A 391 17.41 9.85 -19.64
CA GLU A 391 17.04 9.21 -20.90
C GLU A 391 16.03 8.09 -20.65
N LYS A 392 15.03 8.00 -21.52
CA LYS A 392 14.06 6.90 -21.52
C LYS A 392 14.59 5.76 -22.36
N VAL A 393 14.83 4.61 -21.72
CA VAL A 393 15.31 3.38 -22.39
C VAL A 393 14.17 2.35 -22.36
N VAL A 394 13.81 1.80 -23.52
CA VAL A 394 12.82 0.72 -23.64
C VAL A 394 13.52 -0.59 -23.96
N ARG A 395 13.20 -1.65 -23.25
CA ARG A 395 13.72 -3.01 -23.46
C ARG A 395 12.58 -4.00 -23.66
N ASP A 396 12.74 -4.90 -24.63
CA ASP A 396 11.86 -6.06 -24.77
C ASP A 396 12.25 -7.12 -23.75
N PHE A 397 11.30 -7.96 -23.34
CA PHE A 397 11.54 -9.10 -22.47
C PHE A 397 10.65 -10.28 -22.82
N ASP A 398 11.13 -11.49 -22.57
CA ASP A 398 10.33 -12.71 -22.51
C ASP A 398 9.98 -13.05 -21.05
N MET A 399 10.90 -12.70 -20.11
CA MET A 399 10.59 -12.64 -18.69
C MET A 399 11.21 -11.40 -18.03
N ILE A 400 10.54 -10.83 -17.07
CA ILE A 400 11.06 -9.78 -16.19
C ILE A 400 10.77 -10.09 -14.73
N HIS A 401 11.81 -10.04 -13.89
CA HIS A 401 11.72 -10.10 -12.44
C HIS A 401 11.86 -8.69 -11.86
N VAL A 402 10.81 -8.21 -11.16
CA VAL A 402 10.71 -6.87 -10.57
C VAL A 402 10.90 -6.91 -9.07
#